data_bd083f0b47a6b86e197f1662c6bc8af0
#
_entry.id   bd083f0b47a6b86e197f1662c6bc8af0
#
_cell.length_a   1.000
_cell.length_b   1.000
_cell.length_c   1.000
_cell.angle_alpha   90.00
_cell.angle_beta   90.00
_cell.angle_gamma   90.00
#
_symmetry.space_group_name_H-M   'P 1'
#
loop_
_entity.id
_entity.type
_entity.pdbx_description
1 polymer ?
#
loop_
_entity_poly.entity_id
_entity_poly.type
_entity_poly.pdbx_seq_one_letter_code
_entity_poly.pdbx_strand_id
1 'polypeptide(L)'
;MKPRIMRAESRATAKAEVANFVGPVLSDPVYAPEGPSRLRASRVTFMPGGRTNWHQHAVGQILYVLSGVGRYQLEGEPVQEIKPGDTVVIPPNARHWHGSAPETMMVHLAMSETNEKGEATTWLEPVSDADYGKVPSSATS
;
A
#
# COMPACT_ATOMS: atom_id res chain seq x y z
N MET A 1 22.87 7.28 17.35
CA MET A 1 22.14 6.04 17.05
C MET A 1 23.12 5.01 16.49
N LYS A 2 23.13 3.82 17.02
CA LYS A 2 24.01 2.75 16.52
C LYS A 2 23.37 1.97 15.39
N PRO A 3 24.14 1.48 14.43
CA PRO A 3 23.61 0.54 13.44
C PRO A 3 23.02 -0.69 14.15
N ARG A 4 21.95 -1.23 13.59
CA ARG A 4 21.32 -2.43 14.14
C ARG A 4 20.62 -3.24 13.05
N ILE A 5 20.41 -4.50 13.34
CA ILE A 5 19.61 -5.37 12.48
C ILE A 5 18.28 -5.63 13.19
N MET A 6 17.19 -5.34 12.52
CA MET A 6 15.85 -5.68 12.99
C MET A 6 15.50 -7.02 12.38
N ARG A 7 15.55 -8.07 13.19
CA ARG A 7 15.37 -9.44 12.69
C ARG A 7 13.92 -9.70 12.29
N ALA A 8 13.73 -10.45 11.21
CA ALA A 8 12.40 -10.79 10.70
C ALA A 8 11.54 -11.49 11.77
N GLU A 9 12.13 -12.42 12.53
CA GLU A 9 11.41 -13.16 13.56
C GLU A 9 10.96 -12.32 14.75
N SER A 10 11.47 -11.11 14.89
CA SER A 10 11.04 -10.21 15.98
C SER A 10 9.89 -9.29 15.57
N ARG A 11 9.47 -9.35 14.31
CA ARG A 11 8.32 -8.56 13.83
C ARG A 11 7.06 -9.39 13.87
N ALA A 12 6.01 -8.84 14.46
CA ALA A 12 4.73 -9.49 14.46
C ALA A 12 3.94 -9.07 13.21
N THR A 13 3.30 -10.04 12.57
CA THR A 13 2.32 -9.75 11.53
C THR A 13 1.00 -9.47 12.22
N ALA A 14 0.35 -8.39 11.85
CA ALA A 14 -0.94 -8.03 12.42
C ALA A 14 -1.99 -7.84 11.33
N LYS A 15 -3.26 -7.96 11.72
CA LYS A 15 -4.35 -7.59 10.82
C LYS A 15 -4.30 -6.08 10.63
N ALA A 16 -4.48 -5.63 9.39
CA ALA A 16 -4.57 -4.22 9.10
C ALA A 16 -5.83 -3.62 9.73
N GLU A 17 -5.79 -2.32 10.00
CA GLU A 17 -6.91 -1.62 10.63
C GLU A 17 -8.19 -1.75 9.80
N VAL A 18 -9.23 -2.34 10.38
CA VAL A 18 -10.51 -2.58 9.69
C VAL A 18 -11.09 -1.28 9.12
N ALA A 19 -10.89 -0.16 9.80
CA ALA A 19 -11.41 1.13 9.36
C ALA A 19 -10.79 1.62 8.04
N ASN A 20 -9.60 1.14 7.69
CA ASN A 20 -8.83 1.65 6.55
C ASN A 20 -8.70 0.68 5.38
N PHE A 21 -9.25 -0.51 5.51
CA PHE A 21 -9.11 -1.58 4.51
C PHE A 21 -10.42 -2.31 4.31
N VAL A 22 -10.59 -2.91 3.13
CA VAL A 22 -11.71 -3.79 2.83
C VAL A 22 -11.13 -5.19 2.58
N GLY A 23 -11.74 -6.20 3.19
CA GLY A 23 -11.29 -7.58 3.05
C GLY A 23 -10.08 -7.92 3.90
N PRO A 24 -9.57 -9.15 3.80
CA PRO A 24 -8.45 -9.59 4.65
C PRO A 24 -7.13 -8.99 4.18
N VAL A 25 -6.51 -8.23 5.07
CA VAL A 25 -5.21 -7.60 4.82
C VAL A 25 -4.35 -7.75 6.07
N LEU A 26 -3.08 -8.11 5.87
CA LEU A 26 -2.11 -8.26 6.95
C LEU A 26 -0.99 -7.24 6.75
N SER A 27 -0.43 -6.76 7.84
CA SER A 27 0.65 -5.77 7.79
C SER A 27 1.79 -6.14 8.71
N ASP A 28 3.01 -6.03 8.19
CA ASP A 28 4.24 -6.19 8.95
C ASP A 28 4.98 -4.86 8.91
N PRO A 29 5.20 -4.19 10.05
CA PRO A 29 6.01 -2.97 10.04
C PRO A 29 7.47 -3.33 9.76
N VAL A 30 8.08 -2.65 8.81
CA VAL A 30 9.50 -2.83 8.47
C VAL A 30 10.34 -1.75 9.13
N TYR A 31 9.88 -0.51 9.09
CA TYR A 31 10.57 0.60 9.70
C TYR A 31 9.59 1.72 10.04
N ALA A 32 9.79 2.36 11.18
CA ALA A 32 9.03 3.54 11.62
C ALA A 32 9.99 4.72 11.77
N PRO A 33 9.52 5.96 11.58
CA PRO A 33 10.38 7.13 11.68
C PRO A 33 11.06 7.22 13.05
N GLU A 34 12.36 7.47 13.04
CA GLU A 34 13.14 7.70 14.26
C GLU A 34 14.33 8.60 13.97
N GLY A 35 14.76 9.35 14.97
CA GLY A 35 15.83 10.32 14.79
C GLY A 35 15.47 11.32 13.70
N PRO A 36 16.40 11.65 12.78
CA PRO A 36 16.12 12.56 11.68
C PRO A 36 15.33 11.92 10.54
N SER A 37 15.17 10.58 10.54
CA SER A 37 14.47 9.88 9.47
C SER A 37 12.96 10.06 9.58
N ARG A 38 12.33 10.34 8.44
CA ARG A 38 10.87 10.41 8.34
C ARG A 38 10.31 9.24 7.56
N LEU A 39 11.15 8.28 7.20
CA LEU A 39 10.79 7.13 6.39
C LEU A 39 9.91 6.16 7.17
N ARG A 40 8.89 5.67 6.52
CA ARG A 40 8.06 4.56 7.00
C ARG A 40 8.07 3.48 5.94
N ALA A 41 8.15 2.23 6.35
CA ALA A 41 8.07 1.11 5.44
C ALA A 41 7.28 -0.02 6.09
N SER A 42 6.39 -0.63 5.32
CA SER A 42 5.58 -1.76 5.75
C SER A 42 5.47 -2.78 4.64
N ARG A 43 5.50 -4.04 5.01
CA ARG A 43 5.19 -5.13 4.11
C ARG A 43 3.71 -5.45 4.29
N VAL A 44 2.92 -5.33 3.23
CA VAL A 44 1.48 -5.51 3.31
C VAL A 44 1.07 -6.68 2.44
N THR A 45 0.29 -7.60 3.01
CA THR A 45 -0.22 -8.78 2.33
C THR A 45 -1.72 -8.63 2.17
N PHE A 46 -2.16 -8.61 0.91
CA PHE A 46 -3.58 -8.52 0.57
C PHE A 46 -4.04 -9.90 0.12
N MET A 47 -4.96 -10.49 0.86
CA MET A 47 -5.60 -11.73 0.42
C MET A 47 -6.53 -11.41 -0.75
N PRO A 48 -6.97 -12.41 -1.55
CA PRO A 48 -7.86 -12.13 -2.68
C PRO A 48 -9.05 -11.27 -2.27
N GLY A 49 -9.28 -10.18 -2.99
CA GLY A 49 -10.34 -9.22 -2.67
C GLY A 49 -9.94 -8.13 -1.68
N GLY A 50 -8.82 -8.28 -1.00
CA GLY A 50 -8.34 -7.29 -0.03
C GLY A 50 -7.78 -6.04 -0.71
N ARG A 51 -8.11 -4.88 -0.16
CA ARG A 51 -7.63 -3.60 -0.70
C ARG A 51 -7.67 -2.51 0.36
N THR A 52 -6.92 -1.43 0.12
CA THR A 52 -7.00 -0.24 0.95
C THR A 52 -8.31 0.50 0.67
N ASN A 53 -8.70 1.36 1.61
CA ASN A 53 -9.64 2.42 1.28
C ASN A 53 -8.97 3.41 0.31
N TRP A 54 -9.74 4.30 -0.28
CA TRP A 54 -9.18 5.48 -0.93
C TRP A 54 -8.36 6.23 0.11
N HIS A 55 -7.21 6.74 -0.27
CA HIS A 55 -6.36 7.50 0.63
C HIS A 55 -5.34 8.34 -0.14
N GLN A 56 -4.62 9.18 0.59
CA GLN A 56 -3.57 10.02 0.03
C GLN A 56 -2.47 10.20 1.06
N HIS A 57 -1.28 10.51 0.58
CA HIS A 57 -0.09 10.69 1.43
C HIS A 57 0.45 12.10 1.31
N ALA A 58 0.84 12.68 2.45
CA ALA A 58 1.33 14.06 2.49
C ALA A 58 2.60 14.28 1.66
N VAL A 59 3.47 13.27 1.60
CA VAL A 59 4.75 13.36 0.87
C VAL A 59 4.77 12.42 -0.34
N GLY A 60 3.72 11.62 -0.51
CA GLY A 60 3.66 10.59 -1.54
C GLY A 60 4.00 9.21 -1.01
N GLN A 61 3.97 8.23 -1.90
CA GLN A 61 4.23 6.84 -1.55
C GLN A 61 4.87 6.10 -2.71
N ILE A 62 5.73 5.16 -2.38
CA ILE A 62 6.27 4.21 -3.36
C ILE A 62 5.84 2.82 -2.93
N LEU A 63 5.32 2.05 -3.88
CA LEU A 63 5.00 0.64 -3.67
C LEU A 63 5.93 -0.19 -4.55
N TYR A 64 6.48 -1.24 -3.97
CA TYR A 64 7.27 -2.21 -4.71
C TYR A 64 6.62 -3.57 -4.55
N VAL A 65 6.16 -4.17 -5.64
CA VAL A 65 5.43 -5.44 -5.59
C VAL A 65 6.42 -6.59 -5.42
N LEU A 66 6.20 -7.41 -4.40
CA LEU A 66 7.08 -8.53 -4.06
C LEU A 66 6.56 -9.85 -4.61
N SER A 67 5.25 -10.10 -4.55
CA SER A 67 4.68 -11.35 -5.05
C SER A 67 3.19 -11.19 -5.35
N GLY A 68 2.65 -12.12 -6.12
CA GLY A 68 1.23 -12.15 -6.47
C GLY A 68 0.86 -11.20 -7.59
N VAL A 69 -0.42 -10.87 -7.66
CA VAL A 69 -0.96 -9.93 -8.64
C VAL A 69 -1.85 -8.94 -7.93
N GLY A 70 -1.62 -7.67 -8.18
CA GLY A 70 -2.38 -6.62 -7.53
C GLY A 70 -3.01 -5.63 -8.50
N ARG A 71 -3.72 -4.69 -7.93
CA ARG A 71 -4.38 -3.60 -8.63
C ARG A 71 -4.11 -2.28 -7.94
N TYR A 72 -4.09 -1.23 -8.73
CA TYR A 72 -3.89 0.12 -8.27
C TYR A 72 -4.76 1.05 -9.11
N GLN A 73 -5.33 2.06 -8.50
CA GLN A 73 -6.08 3.08 -9.24
C GLN A 73 -5.83 4.46 -8.64
N LEU A 74 -5.46 5.39 -9.49
CA LEU A 74 -5.48 6.81 -9.19
C LEU A 74 -6.88 7.33 -9.54
N GLU A 75 -7.44 8.18 -8.68
CA GLU A 75 -8.77 8.75 -8.93
C GLU A 75 -8.84 9.41 -10.30
N GLY A 76 -9.88 9.07 -11.05
CA GLY A 76 -10.07 9.59 -12.41
C GLY A 76 -9.34 8.81 -13.50
N GLU A 77 -8.52 7.85 -13.13
CA GLU A 77 -7.75 7.02 -14.07
C GLU A 77 -8.27 5.58 -14.08
N PRO A 78 -7.98 4.80 -15.12
CA PRO A 78 -8.34 3.38 -15.13
C PRO A 78 -7.61 2.60 -14.05
N VAL A 79 -8.23 1.50 -13.58
CA VAL A 79 -7.56 0.53 -12.73
C VAL A 79 -6.42 -0.10 -13.52
N GLN A 80 -5.26 -0.24 -12.89
CA GLN A 80 -4.10 -0.89 -13.50
C GLN A 80 -3.69 -2.12 -12.72
N GLU A 81 -3.21 -3.13 -13.43
CA GLU A 81 -2.64 -4.32 -12.83
C GLU A 81 -1.18 -4.07 -12.47
N ILE A 82 -0.76 -4.55 -11.32
CA ILE A 82 0.63 -4.47 -10.86
C ILE A 82 1.15 -5.86 -10.53
N LYS A 83 2.41 -6.12 -10.88
CA LYS A 83 3.05 -7.44 -10.77
C LYS A 83 4.41 -7.36 -10.09
N PRO A 84 4.96 -8.50 -9.65
CA PRO A 84 6.26 -8.51 -8.96
C PRO A 84 7.34 -7.78 -9.76
N GLY A 85 8.06 -6.93 -9.05
CA GLY A 85 9.09 -6.08 -9.65
C GLY A 85 8.59 -4.72 -10.12
N ASP A 86 7.28 -4.51 -10.17
CA ASP A 86 6.74 -3.20 -10.53
C ASP A 86 6.92 -2.21 -9.37
N THR A 87 7.26 -0.99 -9.70
CA THR A 87 7.28 0.12 -8.75
C THR A 87 6.16 1.08 -9.10
N VAL A 88 5.28 1.35 -8.13
CA VAL A 88 4.23 2.35 -8.30
C VAL A 88 4.65 3.62 -7.58
N VAL A 89 4.71 4.71 -8.30
CA VAL A 89 5.10 6.01 -7.73
C VAL A 89 3.84 6.86 -7.59
N ILE A 90 3.48 7.16 -6.35
CA ILE A 90 2.28 7.91 -6.03
C ILE A 90 2.69 9.28 -5.50
N PRO A 91 2.41 10.38 -6.23
CA PRO A 91 2.82 11.71 -5.80
C PRO A 91 2.08 12.20 -4.56
N PRO A 92 2.56 13.27 -3.92
CA PRO A 92 1.88 13.84 -2.76
C PRO A 92 0.42 14.18 -3.05
N ASN A 93 -0.44 13.85 -2.09
CA ASN A 93 -1.86 14.17 -2.12
C ASN A 93 -2.67 13.57 -3.28
N ALA A 94 -2.12 12.59 -3.98
CA ALA A 94 -2.84 11.88 -5.02
C ALA A 94 -3.78 10.85 -4.38
N ARG A 95 -5.07 11.00 -4.64
CA ARG A 95 -6.09 10.09 -4.10
C ARG A 95 -6.08 8.79 -4.89
N HIS A 96 -5.86 7.68 -4.20
CA HIS A 96 -5.66 6.37 -4.84
C HIS A 96 -6.05 5.23 -3.89
N TRP A 97 -6.04 4.03 -4.43
CA TRP A 97 -6.11 2.79 -3.65
C TRP A 97 -5.25 1.72 -4.33
N HIS A 98 -4.89 0.69 -3.57
CA HIS A 98 -4.21 -0.48 -4.08
C HIS A 98 -4.65 -1.72 -3.29
N GLY A 99 -4.49 -2.87 -3.91
CA GLY A 99 -4.89 -4.13 -3.30
C GLY A 99 -4.56 -5.31 -4.21
N SER A 100 -5.08 -6.49 -3.83
CA SER A 100 -4.88 -7.69 -4.60
C SER A 100 -5.80 -7.74 -5.82
N ALA A 101 -5.52 -8.68 -6.73
CA ALA A 101 -6.50 -9.09 -7.73
C ALA A 101 -7.61 -9.89 -7.05
N PRO A 102 -8.80 -10.03 -7.68
CA PRO A 102 -9.92 -10.73 -7.04
C PRO A 102 -9.65 -12.20 -6.69
N GLU A 103 -8.80 -12.86 -7.44
CA GLU A 103 -8.53 -14.28 -7.25
C GLU A 103 -7.10 -14.62 -6.83
N THR A 104 -6.24 -13.61 -6.74
CA THR A 104 -4.82 -13.81 -6.42
C THR A 104 -4.38 -12.83 -5.35
N MET A 105 -3.70 -13.34 -4.34
CA MET A 105 -3.12 -12.49 -3.30
C MET A 105 -2.01 -11.60 -3.88
N MET A 106 -1.66 -10.54 -3.17
CA MET A 106 -0.55 -9.68 -3.53
C MET A 106 0.18 -9.22 -2.28
N VAL A 107 1.51 -9.18 -2.37
CA VAL A 107 2.36 -8.63 -1.31
C VAL A 107 3.18 -7.49 -1.90
N HIS A 108 3.19 -6.36 -1.23
CA HIS A 108 4.08 -5.26 -1.61
C HIS A 108 4.78 -4.66 -0.40
N LEU A 109 5.84 -3.96 -0.67
CA LEU A 109 6.51 -3.10 0.27
C LEU A 109 6.00 -1.68 0.03
N ALA A 110 5.44 -1.06 1.06
CA ALA A 110 4.93 0.31 0.99
C ALA A 110 5.89 1.23 1.73
N MET A 111 6.36 2.26 1.05
CA MET A 111 7.31 3.23 1.61
C MET A 111 6.74 4.62 1.48
N SER A 112 6.74 5.37 2.56
CA SER A 112 6.28 6.75 2.58
C SER A 112 7.08 7.55 3.60
N GLU A 113 6.92 8.87 3.57
CA GLU A 113 7.56 9.73 4.55
C GLU A 113 6.49 10.52 5.28
N THR A 114 6.74 10.85 6.53
CA THR A 114 5.93 11.85 7.23
C THR A 114 6.40 13.24 6.81
N ASN A 115 5.49 14.22 6.83
CA ASN A 115 5.88 15.61 6.61
C ASN A 115 6.47 16.20 7.90
N GLU A 116 6.77 17.50 7.91
CA GLU A 116 7.34 18.20 9.07
C GLU A 116 6.44 18.14 10.29
N LYS A 117 5.14 17.97 10.10
CA LYS A 117 4.17 17.89 11.19
C LYS A 117 3.93 16.46 11.67
N GLY A 118 4.66 15.48 11.12
CA GLY A 118 4.48 14.07 11.44
C GLY A 118 3.29 13.42 10.74
N GLU A 119 2.67 14.10 9.80
CA GLU A 119 1.54 13.55 9.05
C GLU A 119 2.04 12.67 7.91
N ALA A 120 1.36 11.57 7.65
CA ALA A 120 1.70 10.63 6.59
C ALA A 120 0.52 10.36 5.67
N THR A 121 -0.56 9.81 6.18
CA THR A 121 -1.67 9.29 5.38
C THR A 121 -3.00 9.92 5.81
N THR A 122 -3.81 10.31 4.84
CA THR A 122 -5.20 10.69 5.06
C THR A 122 -6.07 9.59 4.50
N TRP A 123 -6.78 8.88 5.37
CA TRP A 123 -7.67 7.79 4.99
C TRP A 123 -9.06 8.32 4.64
N LEU A 124 -9.62 7.78 3.57
CA LEU A 124 -10.92 8.21 3.03
C LEU A 124 -11.89 7.01 2.99
N GLU A 125 -12.89 7.06 2.13
CA GLU A 125 -13.92 6.03 2.10
C GLU A 125 -13.43 4.69 1.53
N PRO A 126 -14.11 3.59 1.86
CA PRO A 126 -13.83 2.29 1.26
C PRO A 126 -14.01 2.30 -0.26
N VAL A 127 -13.20 1.51 -0.94
CA VAL A 127 -13.37 1.28 -2.38
C VAL A 127 -14.56 0.34 -2.56
N SER A 128 -15.57 0.76 -3.32
CA SER A 128 -16.74 -0.05 -3.57
C SER A 128 -16.38 -1.30 -4.37
N ASP A 129 -17.22 -2.34 -4.25
CA ASP A 129 -17.02 -3.55 -5.04
C ASP A 129 -17.11 -3.24 -6.53
N ALA A 130 -17.95 -2.29 -6.93
CA ALA A 130 -18.08 -1.89 -8.32
C ALA A 130 -16.78 -1.28 -8.86
N ASP A 131 -16.14 -0.39 -8.10
CA ASP A 131 -14.88 0.22 -8.53
C ASP A 131 -13.74 -0.79 -8.51
N TYR A 132 -13.68 -1.61 -7.46
CA TYR A 132 -12.65 -2.64 -7.33
C TYR A 132 -12.75 -3.68 -8.45
N GLY A 133 -13.96 -4.03 -8.84
CA GLY A 133 -14.20 -5.07 -9.84
C GLY A 133 -14.00 -4.64 -11.29
N LYS A 134 -13.66 -3.38 -11.55
CA LYS A 134 -13.43 -2.93 -12.91
C LYS A 134 -12.24 -3.69 -13.53
N VAL A 135 -12.39 -4.08 -14.79
CA VAL A 135 -11.30 -4.76 -15.49
C VAL A 135 -10.12 -3.81 -15.62
N PRO A 136 -8.91 -4.22 -15.21
CA PRO A 136 -7.75 -3.37 -15.36
C PRO A 136 -7.54 -2.99 -16.82
N SER A 137 -7.17 -1.75 -17.04
CA SER A 137 -6.70 -1.32 -18.34
C SER A 137 -5.57 -2.26 -18.72
N SER A 138 -5.69 -2.90 -19.86
CA SER A 138 -4.60 -3.68 -20.35
C SER A 138 -3.54 -2.73 -20.84
N ALA A 139 -3.23 -1.78 -20.08
CA ALA A 139 -2.30 -0.81 -20.45
C ALA A 139 -1.32 -1.45 -21.34
N THR A 140 -1.77 -1.79 -22.35
CA THR A 140 -1.03 -2.14 -23.28
C THR A 140 0.28 -1.69 -23.21
N SER A 141 0.65 -2.03 -22.27
CA SER A 141 1.99 -1.68 -22.22
C SER A 141 2.88 -2.43 -22.97
#